data_84dfdc4811306e98f53254e2111d9983
#
_entry.id   84dfdc4811306e98f53254e2111d9983
#
_cell.length_a   1.000
_cell.length_b   1.000
_cell.length_c   1.000
_cell.angle_alpha   90.00
_cell.angle_beta   90.00
_cell.angle_gamma   90.00
#
_symmetry.space_group_name_H-M   'P 1'
#
loop_
_entity.id
_entity.type
_entity.pdbx_description
1 polymer ?
#
loop_
_entity_poly.entity_id
_entity_poly.type
_entity_poly.pdbx_seq_one_letter_code
_entity_poly.pdbx_strand_id
1 'polypeptide(L)'
;MGAQISANLPSRDFDKTEAFYHRLGFATSYRDQNWMILTYEETQVEFFPHPDLIPTESWFSACLRVDDIAPLHKAWSTLGLSTDPAAIPRLCDIIPVHGTVPRMFPLVDPDGTLWRVIDLQGLD
;
A
#
# COMPACT_ATOMS: atom_id res chain seq x y z
N MET A 1 -14.54 -18.92 -13.21
CA MET A 1 -14.82 -18.75 -11.80
C MET A 1 -13.57 -19.04 -11.01
N GLY A 2 -13.32 -18.31 -10.00
CA GLY A 2 -12.15 -18.46 -9.18
C GLY A 2 -12.36 -17.90 -7.81
N ALA A 3 -11.32 -18.00 -6.99
CA ALA A 3 -11.30 -17.41 -5.66
C ALA A 3 -10.35 -16.23 -5.67
N GLN A 4 -10.62 -15.25 -4.82
CA GLN A 4 -9.73 -14.12 -4.59
C GLN A 4 -9.48 -13.98 -3.10
N ILE A 5 -8.28 -13.56 -2.75
CA ILE A 5 -7.95 -13.15 -1.39
C ILE A 5 -7.57 -11.68 -1.46
N SER A 6 -8.20 -10.88 -0.61
CA SER A 6 -7.87 -9.45 -0.51
C SER A 6 -7.36 -9.16 0.89
N ALA A 7 -6.39 -8.26 1.00
CA ALA A 7 -6.06 -7.68 2.30
C ALA A 7 -7.24 -6.83 2.77
N ASN A 8 -7.49 -6.82 4.07
CA ASN A 8 -8.52 -6.00 4.68
C ASN A 8 -7.85 -5.07 5.70
N LEU A 9 -7.76 -3.81 5.36
CA LEU A 9 -6.92 -2.84 6.06
C LEU A 9 -7.76 -1.77 6.76
N PRO A 10 -7.25 -1.21 7.85
CA PRO A 10 -8.00 -0.20 8.61
C PRO A 10 -7.91 1.18 7.96
N SER A 11 -8.94 1.97 8.17
CA SER A 11 -8.97 3.37 7.76
C SER A 11 -9.68 4.20 8.84
N ARG A 12 -9.01 5.22 9.35
CA ARG A 12 -9.62 6.15 10.29
C ARG A 12 -10.64 7.06 9.62
N ASP A 13 -10.46 7.31 8.33
CA ASP A 13 -11.29 8.24 7.55
C ASP A 13 -11.22 7.82 6.07
N PHE A 14 -12.33 7.32 5.55
CA PHE A 14 -12.37 6.81 4.17
C PHE A 14 -12.06 7.89 3.13
N ASP A 15 -12.45 9.16 3.38
CA ASP A 15 -12.14 10.23 2.43
C ASP A 15 -10.63 10.43 2.28
N LYS A 16 -9.92 10.42 3.39
CA LYS A 16 -8.45 10.60 3.39
C LYS A 16 -7.75 9.39 2.81
N THR A 17 -8.21 8.19 3.15
CA THR A 17 -7.64 6.95 2.63
C THR A 17 -7.82 6.88 1.12
N GLU A 18 -9.04 7.15 0.64
CA GLU A 18 -9.34 7.13 -0.79
C GLU A 18 -8.47 8.13 -1.55
N ALA A 19 -8.36 9.36 -1.04
CA ALA A 19 -7.55 10.39 -1.67
C ALA A 19 -6.07 9.98 -1.76
N PHE A 20 -5.54 9.39 -0.69
CA PHE A 20 -4.15 8.94 -0.67
C PHE A 20 -3.90 7.88 -1.74
N TYR A 21 -4.74 6.85 -1.78
CA TYR A 21 -4.56 5.75 -2.72
C TYR A 21 -4.84 6.15 -4.17
N HIS A 22 -5.74 7.11 -4.42
CA HIS A 22 -5.94 7.66 -5.75
C HIS A 22 -4.66 8.30 -6.28
N ARG A 23 -3.91 8.97 -5.41
CA ARG A 23 -2.61 9.55 -5.81
C ARG A 23 -1.60 8.47 -6.21
N LEU A 24 -1.69 7.29 -5.61
CA LEU A 24 -0.82 6.17 -5.95
C LEU A 24 -1.24 5.44 -7.24
N GLY A 25 -2.41 5.75 -7.77
CA GLY A 25 -2.91 5.11 -8.98
C GLY A 25 -4.03 4.10 -8.75
N PHE A 26 -4.52 3.95 -7.53
CA PHE A 26 -5.65 3.08 -7.24
C PHE A 26 -6.95 3.76 -7.66
N ALA A 27 -7.95 2.96 -7.97
CA ALA A 27 -9.31 3.45 -8.29
C ALA A 27 -10.31 2.84 -7.32
N THR A 28 -11.43 3.54 -7.09
CA THR A 28 -12.49 3.03 -6.23
C THR A 28 -13.42 2.15 -7.05
N SER A 29 -13.61 0.90 -6.62
CA SER A 29 -14.58 0.01 -7.25
C SER A 29 -15.88 -0.09 -6.45
N TYR A 30 -15.81 0.12 -5.14
CA TYR A 30 -16.99 0.11 -4.26
C TYR A 30 -16.71 0.95 -3.02
N ARG A 31 -17.73 1.63 -2.53
CA ARG A 31 -17.63 2.35 -1.26
C ARG A 31 -19.00 2.57 -0.64
N ASP A 32 -19.13 2.24 0.64
CA ASP A 32 -20.22 2.70 1.48
C ASP A 32 -19.65 3.17 2.83
N GLN A 33 -20.47 3.33 3.84
CA GLN A 33 -20.02 3.85 5.13
C GLN A 33 -19.15 2.87 5.91
N ASN A 34 -19.24 1.58 5.59
CA ASN A 34 -18.60 0.52 6.38
C ASN A 34 -17.57 -0.28 5.61
N TRP A 35 -17.46 -0.05 4.31
CA TRP A 35 -16.62 -0.88 3.45
C TRP A 35 -16.20 -0.12 2.20
N MET A 36 -14.95 -0.24 1.84
CA MET A 36 -14.42 0.38 0.63
C MET A 36 -13.48 -0.60 -0.06
N ILE A 37 -13.62 -0.72 -1.39
CA ILE A 37 -12.73 -1.55 -2.21
C ILE A 37 -12.03 -0.65 -3.20
N LEU A 38 -10.70 -0.69 -3.17
CA LEU A 38 -9.86 0.01 -4.13
C LEU A 38 -9.15 -1.02 -5.01
N THR A 39 -8.96 -0.68 -6.27
CA THR A 39 -8.31 -1.56 -7.24
C THR A 39 -7.06 -0.92 -7.80
N TYR A 40 -6.07 -1.76 -8.08
CA TYR A 40 -4.84 -1.37 -8.78
C TYR A 40 -4.54 -2.46 -9.79
N GLU A 41 -4.62 -2.13 -11.08
CA GLU A 41 -4.54 -3.11 -12.16
C GLU A 41 -5.56 -4.24 -11.93
N GLU A 42 -5.13 -5.49 -11.89
CA GLU A 42 -6.02 -6.64 -11.70
C GLU A 42 -6.14 -7.08 -10.25
N THR A 43 -5.63 -6.28 -9.32
CA THR A 43 -5.67 -6.61 -7.90
C THR A 43 -6.53 -5.63 -7.14
N GLN A 44 -6.88 -5.97 -5.90
CA GLN A 44 -7.73 -5.12 -5.07
C GLN A 44 -7.32 -5.21 -3.61
N VAL A 45 -7.72 -4.18 -2.86
CA VAL A 45 -7.58 -4.11 -1.41
C VAL A 45 -8.87 -3.57 -0.83
N GLU A 46 -9.23 -4.05 0.36
CA GLU A 46 -10.46 -3.66 1.05
C GLU A 46 -10.12 -2.92 2.32
N PHE A 47 -10.99 -1.99 2.69
CA PHE A 47 -10.80 -1.17 3.89
C PHE A 47 -12.05 -1.23 4.77
N PHE A 48 -11.81 -1.21 6.08
CA PHE A 48 -12.87 -1.13 7.09
C PHE A 48 -12.64 0.09 7.99
N PRO A 49 -13.72 0.69 8.54
CA PRO A 49 -13.57 1.83 9.43
C PRO A 49 -12.90 1.43 10.74
N HIS A 50 -11.92 2.22 11.16
CA HIS A 50 -11.23 2.05 12.44
C HIS A 50 -10.83 3.43 12.97
N PRO A 51 -11.81 4.26 13.39
CA PRO A 51 -11.55 5.67 13.71
C PRO A 51 -10.59 5.89 14.87
N ASP A 52 -10.49 4.93 15.78
CA ASP A 52 -9.66 5.07 16.99
C ASP A 52 -8.26 4.47 16.82
N LEU A 53 -7.91 4.01 15.63
CA LEU A 53 -6.58 3.45 15.37
C LEU A 53 -5.50 4.49 15.62
N ILE A 54 -4.44 4.08 16.31
CA ILE A 54 -3.24 4.90 16.49
C ILE A 54 -2.21 4.43 15.44
N PRO A 55 -1.92 5.26 14.42
CA PRO A 55 -1.07 4.80 13.29
C PRO A 55 0.30 4.28 13.70
N THR A 56 0.93 4.88 14.72
CA THR A 56 2.25 4.44 15.19
C THR A 56 2.21 3.09 15.90
N GLU A 57 1.02 2.59 16.23
CA GLU A 57 0.84 1.30 16.90
C GLU A 57 0.20 0.26 15.98
N SER A 58 0.04 0.59 14.69
CA SER A 58 -0.59 -0.31 13.73
C SER A 58 0.29 -1.51 13.42
N TRP A 59 -0.32 -2.69 13.42
CA TRP A 59 0.32 -3.95 13.02
C TRP A 59 -0.16 -4.43 11.65
N PHE A 60 -1.00 -3.64 10.98
CA PHE A 60 -1.54 -4.05 9.68
C PHE A 60 -0.49 -3.92 8.59
N SER A 61 -0.51 -4.86 7.67
CA SER A 61 0.41 -4.86 6.54
C SER A 61 -0.18 -5.58 5.34
N ALA A 62 0.40 -5.31 4.18
CA ALA A 62 0.03 -5.98 2.93
C ALA A 62 1.25 -6.03 2.01
N CYS A 63 1.20 -6.90 1.02
CA CYS A 63 2.21 -6.99 -0.01
C CYS A 63 1.59 -6.70 -1.36
N LEU A 64 2.27 -5.88 -2.15
CA LEU A 64 1.95 -5.64 -3.55
C LEU A 64 3.10 -6.17 -4.39
N ARG A 65 2.82 -7.17 -5.23
CA ARG A 65 3.84 -7.75 -6.09
C ARG A 65 3.66 -7.23 -7.50
N VAL A 66 4.72 -6.65 -8.06
CA VAL A 66 4.72 -6.12 -9.42
C VAL A 66 5.91 -6.67 -10.20
N ASP A 67 5.80 -6.67 -11.52
CA ASP A 67 6.85 -7.22 -12.38
C ASP A 67 8.19 -6.50 -12.18
N ASP A 68 8.17 -5.16 -12.06
CA ASP A 68 9.36 -4.35 -11.88
C ASP A 68 9.01 -3.17 -10.98
N ILE A 69 9.60 -3.11 -9.80
CA ILE A 69 9.29 -2.04 -8.83
C ILE A 69 9.91 -0.70 -9.19
N ALA A 70 10.95 -0.65 -10.02
CA ALA A 70 11.69 0.58 -10.27
C ALA A 70 10.82 1.70 -10.90
N PRO A 71 10.04 1.45 -11.96
CA PRO A 71 9.17 2.49 -12.51
C PRO A 71 8.12 2.97 -11.53
N LEU A 72 7.57 2.05 -10.74
CA LEU A 72 6.54 2.38 -9.74
C LEU A 72 7.12 3.26 -8.63
N HIS A 73 8.28 2.88 -8.10
CA HIS A 73 8.96 3.68 -7.08
C HIS A 73 9.27 5.08 -7.60
N LYS A 74 9.75 5.18 -8.85
CA LYS A 74 10.03 6.47 -9.47
C LYS A 74 8.76 7.32 -9.57
N ALA A 75 7.65 6.74 -10.01
CA ALA A 75 6.38 7.46 -10.11
C ALA A 75 5.91 7.95 -8.74
N TRP A 76 5.95 7.10 -7.72
CA TRP A 76 5.52 7.47 -6.37
C TRP A 76 6.47 8.48 -5.72
N SER A 77 7.73 8.49 -6.10
CA SER A 77 8.71 9.47 -5.60
C SER A 77 8.38 10.91 -5.99
N THR A 78 7.55 11.11 -7.01
CA THR A 78 7.14 12.45 -7.45
C THR A 78 5.94 13.00 -6.69
N LEU A 79 5.34 12.22 -5.78
CA LEU A 79 4.11 12.61 -5.09
C LEU A 79 4.33 13.46 -3.84
N GLY A 80 5.58 13.73 -3.47
CA GLY A 80 5.89 14.55 -2.30
C GLY A 80 5.72 13.84 -0.97
N LEU A 81 5.73 12.51 -0.97
CA LEU A 81 5.67 11.75 0.28
C LEU A 81 6.97 11.91 1.06
N SER A 82 6.87 11.95 2.39
CA SER A 82 8.04 12.04 3.24
C SER A 82 8.92 10.80 3.09
N THR A 83 10.23 10.99 3.18
CA THR A 83 11.22 9.91 3.24
C THR A 83 11.79 9.73 4.65
N ASP A 84 11.32 10.52 5.61
CA ASP A 84 11.75 10.46 7.00
C ASP A 84 11.27 9.15 7.62
N PRO A 85 12.16 8.32 8.21
CA PRO A 85 11.75 7.04 8.81
C PRO A 85 10.72 7.16 9.95
N ALA A 86 10.56 8.35 10.52
CA ALA A 86 9.59 8.59 11.59
C ALA A 86 8.26 9.15 11.07
N ALA A 87 8.14 9.48 9.78
CA ALA A 87 6.94 10.10 9.24
C ALA A 87 5.87 9.06 8.86
N ILE A 88 4.62 9.46 8.99
CA ILE A 88 3.46 8.70 8.53
C ILE A 88 2.55 9.69 7.80
N PRO A 89 2.27 9.50 6.51
CA PRO A 89 2.78 8.44 5.62
C PRO A 89 4.24 8.70 5.19
N ARG A 90 4.87 7.65 4.64
CA ARG A 90 6.22 7.80 4.09
C ARG A 90 6.47 6.80 2.97
N LEU A 91 7.38 7.16 2.07
CA LEU A 91 7.89 6.27 1.01
C LEU A 91 9.36 6.01 1.30
N CYS A 92 9.72 4.75 1.42
CA CYS A 92 11.10 4.35 1.68
C CYS A 92 11.82 4.02 0.38
N ASP A 93 13.16 4.00 0.44
CA ASP A 93 13.99 3.67 -0.71
C ASP A 93 13.89 2.18 -1.06
N ILE A 94 14.25 1.86 -2.30
CA ILE A 94 14.36 0.48 -2.75
C ILE A 94 15.48 -0.22 -1.96
N ILE A 95 15.13 -1.38 -1.40
CA ILE A 95 16.06 -2.27 -0.74
C ILE A 95 16.49 -3.31 -1.76
N PRO A 96 17.80 -3.45 -2.05
CA PRO A 96 18.26 -4.38 -3.06
C PRO A 96 18.04 -5.85 -2.67
N VAL A 97 18.16 -6.73 -3.64
CA VAL A 97 18.12 -8.18 -3.42
C VAL A 97 19.10 -8.55 -2.31
N HIS A 98 18.67 -9.38 -1.38
CA HIS A 98 19.51 -9.89 -0.30
C HIS A 98 19.27 -11.40 -0.14
N GLY A 99 20.22 -12.20 -0.57
CA GLY A 99 20.06 -13.64 -0.58
C GLY A 99 18.88 -14.07 -1.46
N THR A 100 17.90 -14.72 -0.85
CA THR A 100 16.66 -15.11 -1.54
C THR A 100 15.54 -14.09 -1.40
N VAL A 101 15.80 -12.97 -0.71
CA VAL A 101 14.80 -11.91 -0.53
C VAL A 101 14.80 -11.00 -1.76
N PRO A 102 13.66 -10.89 -2.46
CA PRO A 102 13.57 -10.04 -3.63
C PRO A 102 13.78 -8.57 -3.32
N ARG A 103 14.11 -7.80 -4.34
CA ARG A 103 14.16 -6.35 -4.26
C ARG A 103 12.78 -5.83 -3.92
N MET A 104 12.70 -4.86 -3.02
CA MET A 104 11.42 -4.30 -2.56
C MET A 104 11.58 -2.87 -2.05
N PHE A 105 10.47 -2.16 -1.89
CA PHE A 105 10.46 -0.94 -1.12
C PHE A 105 9.25 -0.88 -0.19
N PRO A 106 9.41 -0.33 1.03
CA PRO A 106 8.28 -0.11 1.94
C PRO A 106 7.56 1.19 1.63
N LEU A 107 6.24 1.16 1.83
CA LEU A 107 5.38 2.34 1.85
C LEU A 107 4.53 2.24 3.11
N VAL A 108 4.42 3.32 3.86
CA VAL A 108 3.50 3.38 5.01
C VAL A 108 2.40 4.36 4.68
N ASP A 109 1.15 3.91 4.78
CA ASP A 109 -0.01 4.74 4.46
C ASP A 109 -0.38 5.64 5.66
N PRO A 110 -1.36 6.57 5.51
CA PRO A 110 -1.71 7.50 6.58
C PRO A 110 -2.19 6.84 7.87
N ASP A 111 -2.66 5.60 7.81
CA ASP A 111 -3.14 4.85 8.97
C ASP A 111 -2.07 3.93 9.56
N GLY A 112 -0.84 4.04 9.10
CA GLY A 112 0.27 3.26 9.61
C GLY A 112 0.38 1.85 9.03
N THR A 113 -0.41 1.53 8.02
CA THR A 113 -0.31 0.23 7.35
C THR A 113 0.98 0.15 6.56
N LEU A 114 1.73 -0.91 6.79
CA LEU A 114 2.99 -1.16 6.08
C LEU A 114 2.72 -1.94 4.79
N TRP A 115 3.06 -1.35 3.67
CA TRP A 115 3.08 -2.04 2.39
C TRP A 115 4.50 -2.44 2.04
N ARG A 116 4.66 -3.70 1.65
CA ARG A 116 5.88 -4.16 1.00
C ARG A 116 5.60 -4.29 -0.48
N VAL A 117 6.24 -3.45 -1.28
CA VAL A 117 6.09 -3.50 -2.75
C VAL A 117 7.27 -4.30 -3.28
N ILE A 118 6.99 -5.49 -3.80
CA ILE A 118 7.97 -6.54 -4.01
C ILE A 118 8.09 -6.87 -5.50
N ASP A 119 9.33 -7.03 -5.94
CA ASP A 119 9.67 -7.32 -7.32
C ASP A 119 9.39 -8.79 -7.63
N LEU A 120 8.51 -9.05 -8.61
CA LEU A 120 8.23 -10.42 -9.03
C LEU A 120 9.43 -11.06 -9.74
N GLN A 121 10.28 -10.26 -10.36
CA GLN A 121 11.44 -10.77 -11.10
C GLN A 121 12.43 -11.51 -10.22
N GLY A 122 12.40 -11.31 -8.92
CA GLY A 122 13.29 -11.98 -8.01
C GLY A 122 12.81 -13.34 -7.55
N LEU A 123 11.71 -13.84 -8.07
CA LEU A 123 11.10 -15.10 -7.62
C LEU A 123 11.45 -16.31 -8.51
N ASP A 124 12.18 -16.10 -9.56
CA ASP A 124 12.58 -17.18 -10.46
C ASP A 124 13.73 -18.02 -9.92
#